data_0917ad2e250546fb1c35f5b6edf39c31
#
_entry.id   0917ad2e250546fb1c35f5b6edf39c31
#
_cell.length_a   1.000
_cell.length_b   1.000
_cell.length_c   1.000
_cell.angle_alpha   90.00
_cell.angle_beta   90.00
_cell.angle_gamma   90.00
#
_symmetry.space_group_name_H-M   'P 1'
#
loop_
_entity.id
_entity.type
_entity.pdbx_description
1 polymer ?
#
loop_
_entity_poly.entity_id
_entity_poly.type
_entity_poly.pdbx_seq_one_letter_code
_entity_poly.pdbx_strand_id
1 'polypeptide(L)'
;VSTGQHPPTIRPATGEDIDALQALARRTIDTCYRGFLGDEAVDWFIGSGASDAHVKSHLEQGGVHCLSQDGRIVGLSVLDGPTVDLMMVDPDHHRRGLGRLLLRHAEGTLLAQYSTIRLETFPDNARAKSFYEACGWVLGDRLEGEGPAKVEYTKNRTGS
;
A
#
# COMPACT_ATOMS: atom_id res chain seq x y z
N VAL A 1 -8.92 24.51 -22.37
CA VAL A 1 -7.47 24.45 -22.27
C VAL A 1 -7.06 23.38 -21.27
N SER A 2 -6.19 22.52 -21.70
CA SER A 2 -5.64 21.53 -20.81
C SER A 2 -4.94 22.21 -19.64
N THR A 3 -5.24 21.77 -18.44
CA THR A 3 -4.56 22.29 -17.27
C THR A 3 -3.20 21.64 -17.05
N GLY A 4 -2.75 20.82 -17.97
CA GLY A 4 -1.52 20.08 -17.83
C GLY A 4 -1.64 18.87 -16.92
N GLN A 5 -2.84 18.56 -16.48
CA GLN A 5 -3.04 17.35 -15.66
C GLN A 5 -3.01 16.13 -16.55
N HIS A 6 -2.16 15.21 -16.23
CA HIS A 6 -2.07 13.93 -16.91
C HIS A 6 -2.71 12.86 -16.04
N PRO A 7 -3.32 11.82 -16.64
CA PRO A 7 -3.84 10.72 -15.85
C PRO A 7 -2.72 10.07 -15.05
N PRO A 8 -3.03 9.58 -13.85
CA PRO A 8 -2.02 8.88 -13.06
C PRO A 8 -1.59 7.60 -13.77
N THR A 9 -0.32 7.24 -13.60
CA THR A 9 0.24 6.04 -14.21
C THR A 9 0.89 5.18 -13.14
N ILE A 10 0.88 3.86 -13.37
CA ILE A 10 1.51 2.90 -12.47
C ILE A 10 2.59 2.16 -13.27
N ARG A 11 3.79 2.09 -12.69
CA ARG A 11 4.92 1.41 -13.32
C ARG A 11 5.77 0.71 -12.28
N PRO A 12 6.55 -0.31 -12.67
CA PRO A 12 7.52 -0.90 -11.75
C PRO A 12 8.52 0.15 -11.28
N ALA A 13 8.88 0.08 -10.01
CA ALA A 13 9.87 0.97 -9.43
C ALA A 13 11.28 0.51 -9.79
N THR A 14 12.19 1.47 -9.88
CA THR A 14 13.60 1.20 -10.10
C THR A 14 14.43 1.75 -8.94
N GLY A 15 15.73 1.44 -8.92
CA GLY A 15 16.61 1.95 -7.86
C GLY A 15 16.65 3.47 -7.78
N GLU A 16 16.36 4.16 -8.86
CA GLU A 16 16.32 5.63 -8.87
C GLU A 16 15.15 6.18 -8.08
N ASP A 17 14.14 5.36 -7.80
CA ASP A 17 12.94 5.79 -7.09
C ASP A 17 13.05 5.64 -5.57
N ILE A 18 14.15 5.05 -5.06
CA ILE A 18 14.25 4.63 -3.67
C ILE A 18 14.02 5.79 -2.69
N ASP A 19 14.65 6.93 -2.93
CA ASP A 19 14.54 8.06 -2.01
C ASP A 19 13.10 8.59 -1.93
N ALA A 20 12.46 8.72 -3.10
CA ALA A 20 11.09 9.20 -3.15
C ALA A 20 10.12 8.22 -2.49
N LEU A 21 10.33 6.93 -2.70
CA LEU A 21 9.47 5.90 -2.10
C LEU A 21 9.63 5.83 -0.59
N GLN A 22 10.86 5.91 -0.10
CA GLN A 22 11.11 5.91 1.34
C GLN A 22 10.51 7.15 2.01
N ALA A 23 10.66 8.31 1.38
CA ALA A 23 10.08 9.54 1.90
C ALA A 23 8.54 9.47 1.92
N LEU A 24 7.94 8.92 0.88
CA LEU A 24 6.49 8.76 0.80
C LEU A 24 5.99 7.82 1.92
N ALA A 25 6.67 6.71 2.13
CA ALA A 25 6.30 5.75 3.17
C ALA A 25 6.39 6.39 4.56
N ARG A 26 7.50 7.06 4.88
CA ARG A 26 7.66 7.73 6.17
C ARG A 26 6.57 8.77 6.40
N ARG A 27 6.29 9.58 5.40
CA ARG A 27 5.29 10.63 5.50
C ARG A 27 3.89 10.06 5.71
N THR A 28 3.56 8.99 4.99
CA THR A 28 2.25 8.36 5.11
C THR A 28 2.08 7.72 6.49
N ILE A 29 3.10 7.03 6.97
CA ILE A 29 3.09 6.43 8.30
C ILE A 29 2.95 7.51 9.37
N ASP A 30 3.74 8.57 9.26
CA ASP A 30 3.72 9.68 10.22
C ASP A 30 2.34 10.34 10.28
N THR A 31 1.72 10.55 9.14
CA THR A 31 0.45 11.28 9.05
C THR A 31 -0.75 10.40 9.37
N CYS A 32 -0.75 9.15 8.91
CA CYS A 32 -1.95 8.32 8.89
C CYS A 32 -1.99 7.23 9.95
N TYR A 33 -0.84 6.82 10.50
CA TYR A 33 -0.80 5.63 11.35
C TYR A 33 -0.83 5.94 12.85
N ARG A 34 -0.62 7.19 13.25
CA ARG A 34 -0.57 7.54 14.68
C ARG A 34 -1.88 7.29 15.39
N GLY A 35 -3.00 7.46 14.68
CA GLY A 35 -4.32 7.29 15.27
C GLY A 35 -4.65 5.86 15.70
N PHE A 36 -4.00 4.85 15.11
CA PHE A 36 -4.28 3.46 15.47
C PHE A 36 -3.06 2.68 15.94
N LEU A 37 -1.84 3.13 15.67
CA LEU A 37 -0.63 2.49 16.20
C LEU A 37 -0.06 3.21 17.41
N GLY A 38 -0.34 4.51 17.56
CA GLY A 38 0.22 5.32 18.63
C GLY A 38 1.55 5.95 18.23
N ASP A 39 1.88 7.05 18.91
CA ASP A 39 3.06 7.85 18.58
C ASP A 39 4.36 7.06 18.78
N GLU A 40 4.46 6.30 19.87
CA GLU A 40 5.68 5.57 20.19
C GLU A 40 6.03 4.56 19.10
N ALA A 41 5.05 3.78 18.67
CA ALA A 41 5.26 2.78 17.62
C ALA A 41 5.65 3.43 16.29
N VAL A 42 4.97 4.51 15.92
CA VAL A 42 5.26 5.23 14.68
C VAL A 42 6.66 5.84 14.73
N ASP A 43 7.00 6.50 15.83
CA ASP A 43 8.32 7.13 15.98
C ASP A 43 9.43 6.10 15.92
N TRP A 44 9.23 4.93 16.53
CA TRP A 44 10.21 3.85 16.45
C TRP A 44 10.35 3.33 15.02
N PHE A 45 9.23 3.09 14.35
CA PHE A 45 9.23 2.50 13.01
C PHE A 45 9.98 3.40 12.01
N ILE A 46 9.81 4.70 12.13
CA ILE A 46 10.50 5.66 11.27
C ILE A 46 11.94 5.88 11.74
N GLY A 47 12.13 6.15 13.03
CA GLY A 47 13.42 6.53 13.57
C GLY A 47 14.45 5.40 13.59
N SER A 48 14.01 4.15 13.68
CA SER A 48 14.92 3.00 13.64
C SER A 48 15.39 2.66 12.24
N GLY A 49 14.76 3.24 11.21
CA GLY A 49 15.05 2.90 9.82
C GLY A 49 14.28 1.69 9.32
N ALA A 50 13.37 1.13 10.12
CA ALA A 50 12.61 -0.06 9.72
C ALA A 50 11.74 0.20 8.48
N SER A 51 11.11 1.38 8.40
CA SER A 51 10.32 1.75 7.23
C SER A 51 11.18 1.81 5.98
N ASP A 52 12.33 2.47 6.05
CA ASP A 52 13.23 2.58 4.91
C ASP A 52 13.78 1.23 4.47
N ALA A 53 14.12 0.37 5.43
CA ALA A 53 14.63 -0.97 5.15
C ALA A 53 13.59 -1.85 4.46
N HIS A 54 12.33 -1.72 4.87
CA HIS A 54 11.23 -2.47 4.27
C HIS A 54 11.06 -2.14 2.80
N VAL A 55 11.03 -0.86 2.47
CA VAL A 55 10.92 -0.39 1.09
C VAL A 55 12.11 -0.87 0.27
N LYS A 56 13.32 -0.70 0.80
CA LYS A 56 14.53 -1.10 0.09
C LYS A 56 14.56 -2.59 -0.20
N SER A 57 14.22 -3.41 0.79
CA SER A 57 14.23 -4.87 0.63
C SER A 57 13.28 -5.31 -0.48
N HIS A 58 12.06 -4.79 -0.48
CA HIS A 58 11.07 -5.16 -1.48
C HIS A 58 11.40 -4.60 -2.86
N LEU A 59 12.02 -3.44 -2.92
CA LEU A 59 12.48 -2.89 -4.19
C LEU A 59 13.54 -3.81 -4.82
N GLU A 60 14.46 -4.31 -4.02
CA GLU A 60 15.48 -5.25 -4.48
C GLU A 60 14.86 -6.55 -4.98
N GLN A 61 13.74 -6.98 -4.41
CA GLN A 61 13.01 -8.17 -4.83
C GLN A 61 12.15 -7.95 -6.07
N GLY A 62 11.94 -6.70 -6.48
CA GLY A 62 11.20 -6.38 -7.70
C GLY A 62 9.70 -6.29 -7.55
N GLY A 63 9.18 -6.25 -6.32
CA GLY A 63 7.74 -6.22 -6.08
C GLY A 63 7.13 -4.84 -5.92
N VAL A 64 7.89 -3.77 -6.11
CA VAL A 64 7.41 -2.41 -5.84
C VAL A 64 6.94 -1.73 -7.12
N HIS A 65 5.78 -1.10 -7.05
CA HIS A 65 5.23 -0.30 -8.15
C HIS A 65 5.01 1.13 -7.67
N CYS A 66 5.26 2.09 -8.57
CA CYS A 66 5.05 3.51 -8.32
C CYS A 66 3.76 3.99 -8.97
N LEU A 67 2.99 4.77 -8.23
CA LEU A 67 1.88 5.54 -8.79
C LEU A 67 2.38 6.97 -8.97
N SER A 68 2.39 7.44 -10.20
CA SER A 68 2.89 8.78 -10.53
C SER A 68 1.77 9.64 -11.09
N GLN A 69 1.79 10.91 -10.73
CA GLN A 69 0.89 11.90 -11.28
C GLN A 69 1.65 13.21 -11.44
N ASP A 70 1.57 13.77 -12.64
CA ASP A 70 2.25 15.03 -12.99
C ASP A 70 3.75 14.99 -12.69
N GLY A 71 4.38 13.85 -12.98
CA GLY A 71 5.83 13.68 -12.82
C GLY A 71 6.29 13.38 -11.40
N ARG A 72 5.36 13.21 -10.46
CA ARG A 72 5.69 12.96 -9.05
C ARG A 72 5.14 11.61 -8.60
N ILE A 73 5.90 10.93 -7.77
CA ILE A 73 5.42 9.69 -7.15
C ILE A 73 4.49 10.07 -6.00
N VAL A 74 3.23 9.66 -6.10
CA VAL A 74 2.20 9.98 -5.11
C VAL A 74 1.63 8.73 -4.44
N GLY A 75 2.09 7.56 -4.82
CA GLY A 75 1.67 6.31 -4.20
C GLY A 75 2.62 5.19 -4.52
N LEU A 76 2.48 4.11 -3.76
CA LEU A 76 3.26 2.90 -4.01
C LEU A 76 2.47 1.66 -3.61
N SER A 77 2.78 0.55 -4.25
CA SER A 77 2.32 -0.76 -3.81
C SER A 77 3.51 -1.71 -3.77
N VAL A 78 3.45 -2.64 -2.81
CA VAL A 78 4.45 -3.69 -2.69
C VAL A 78 3.72 -5.01 -2.79
N LEU A 79 4.09 -5.82 -3.77
CA LEU A 79 3.49 -7.13 -4.02
C LEU A 79 4.51 -8.21 -3.66
N ASP A 80 4.09 -9.20 -2.90
CA ASP A 80 4.95 -10.28 -2.45
C ASP A 80 4.17 -11.60 -2.53
N GLY A 81 4.48 -12.42 -3.55
CA GLY A 81 3.70 -13.61 -3.83
C GLY A 81 2.23 -13.24 -4.04
N PRO A 82 1.29 -13.95 -3.42
CA PRO A 82 -0.14 -13.63 -3.56
C PRO A 82 -0.60 -12.48 -2.66
N THR A 83 0.33 -11.76 -2.03
CA THR A 83 0.02 -10.77 -1.01
C THR A 83 0.27 -9.35 -1.49
N VAL A 84 -0.68 -8.46 -1.25
CA VAL A 84 -0.44 -7.02 -1.30
C VAL A 84 0.18 -6.64 0.04
N ASP A 85 1.51 -6.56 0.08
CA ASP A 85 2.24 -6.35 1.33
C ASP A 85 2.07 -4.93 1.87
N LEU A 86 2.03 -3.97 0.96
CA LEU A 86 1.92 -2.56 1.34
C LEU A 86 1.25 -1.80 0.22
N MET A 87 0.40 -0.84 0.58
CA MET A 87 -0.20 0.06 -0.38
C MET A 87 -0.41 1.40 0.29
N MET A 88 0.16 2.44 -0.28
CA MET A 88 0.07 3.79 0.27
C MET A 88 -0.17 4.82 -0.81
N VAL A 89 -0.97 5.83 -0.47
CA VAL A 89 -1.15 7.03 -1.29
C VAL A 89 -0.81 8.23 -0.41
N ASP A 90 -0.06 9.17 -0.98
CA ASP A 90 0.33 10.40 -0.30
C ASP A 90 -0.91 11.03 0.35
N PRO A 91 -0.83 11.39 1.65
CA PRO A 91 -1.99 11.99 2.34
C PRO A 91 -2.59 13.20 1.63
N ASP A 92 -1.77 14.00 0.97
CA ASP A 92 -2.25 15.18 0.25
C ASP A 92 -3.03 14.82 -1.03
N HIS A 93 -2.98 13.55 -1.42
CA HIS A 93 -3.63 13.07 -2.63
C HIS A 93 -4.77 12.09 -2.32
N HIS A 94 -5.20 12.00 -1.07
CA HIS A 94 -6.33 11.16 -0.69
C HIS A 94 -7.64 11.69 -1.28
N ARG A 95 -8.63 10.81 -1.37
CA ARG A 95 -9.98 11.12 -1.86
C ARG A 95 -10.04 11.51 -3.35
N ARG A 96 -9.06 11.07 -4.13
CA ARG A 96 -9.02 11.32 -5.58
C ARG A 96 -9.15 10.04 -6.39
N GLY A 97 -9.49 8.93 -5.73
CA GLY A 97 -9.62 7.64 -6.39
C GLY A 97 -8.30 6.94 -6.68
N LEU A 98 -7.19 7.49 -6.21
CA LEU A 98 -5.86 6.92 -6.47
C LEU A 98 -5.63 5.60 -5.76
N GLY A 99 -6.15 5.46 -4.53
CA GLY A 99 -6.06 4.19 -3.81
C GLY A 99 -6.79 3.07 -4.53
N ARG A 100 -7.97 3.37 -5.07
CA ARG A 100 -8.73 2.38 -5.84
C ARG A 100 -7.99 1.99 -7.11
N LEU A 101 -7.42 2.96 -7.80
CA LEU A 101 -6.65 2.70 -9.02
C LEU A 101 -5.46 1.78 -8.72
N LEU A 102 -4.73 2.08 -7.65
CA LEU A 102 -3.57 1.31 -7.24
C LEU A 102 -3.97 -0.12 -6.82
N LEU A 103 -5.05 -0.25 -6.06
CA LEU A 103 -5.55 -1.55 -5.63
C LEU A 103 -6.01 -2.39 -6.83
N ARG A 104 -6.71 -1.80 -7.78
CA ARG A 104 -7.14 -2.52 -8.98
C ARG A 104 -5.96 -3.01 -9.81
N HIS A 105 -4.90 -2.22 -9.88
CA HIS A 105 -3.67 -2.64 -10.55
C HIS A 105 -3.07 -3.85 -9.85
N ALA A 106 -2.97 -3.81 -8.52
CA ALA A 106 -2.45 -4.92 -7.73
C ALA A 106 -3.31 -6.18 -7.93
N GLU A 107 -4.63 -6.03 -7.89
CA GLU A 107 -5.56 -7.15 -8.12
C GLU A 107 -5.34 -7.76 -9.49
N GLY A 108 -5.26 -6.94 -10.53
CA GLY A 108 -5.05 -7.44 -11.89
C GLY A 108 -3.74 -8.18 -12.04
N THR A 109 -2.68 -7.66 -11.44
CA THR A 109 -1.37 -8.28 -11.48
C THR A 109 -1.35 -9.62 -10.76
N LEU A 110 -1.90 -9.67 -9.55
CA LEU A 110 -1.83 -10.87 -8.72
C LEU A 110 -2.86 -11.92 -9.13
N LEU A 111 -4.06 -11.53 -9.48
CA LEU A 111 -5.09 -12.50 -9.89
C LEU A 111 -4.82 -13.11 -11.26
N ALA A 112 -3.89 -12.54 -12.03
CA ALA A 112 -3.40 -13.20 -13.25
C ALA A 112 -2.56 -14.44 -12.92
N GLN A 113 -1.97 -14.48 -11.72
CA GLN A 113 -1.08 -15.58 -11.31
C GLN A 113 -1.65 -16.45 -10.20
N TYR A 114 -2.50 -15.91 -9.36
CA TYR A 114 -3.04 -16.60 -8.17
C TYR A 114 -4.56 -16.57 -8.19
N SER A 115 -5.18 -17.66 -7.76
CA SER A 115 -6.64 -17.72 -7.70
C SER A 115 -7.20 -16.96 -6.49
N THR A 116 -6.41 -16.86 -5.43
CA THR A 116 -6.77 -16.12 -4.22
C THR A 116 -5.60 -15.23 -3.83
N ILE A 117 -5.90 -13.97 -3.53
CA ILE A 117 -4.90 -13.00 -3.09
C ILE A 117 -5.29 -12.48 -1.71
N ARG A 118 -4.31 -11.91 -0.99
CA ARG A 118 -4.50 -11.52 0.40
C ARG A 118 -3.80 -10.21 0.71
N LEU A 119 -4.25 -9.58 1.77
CA LEU A 119 -3.57 -8.43 2.38
C LEU A 119 -3.88 -8.43 3.88
N GLU A 120 -3.10 -7.64 4.62
CA GLU A 120 -3.29 -7.48 6.04
C GLU A 120 -3.39 -6.00 6.36
N THR A 121 -4.21 -5.66 7.35
CA THR A 121 -4.29 -4.31 7.86
C THR A 121 -4.52 -4.36 9.36
N PHE A 122 -4.41 -3.19 10.02
CA PHE A 122 -4.59 -3.14 11.46
C PHE A 122 -6.08 -3.09 11.82
N PRO A 123 -6.50 -3.82 12.88
CA PRO A 123 -7.93 -3.86 13.25
C PRO A 123 -8.56 -2.48 13.49
N ASP A 124 -7.76 -1.54 14.01
CA ASP A 124 -8.26 -0.20 14.32
C ASP A 124 -8.19 0.77 13.16
N ASN A 125 -7.67 0.32 12.01
CA ASN A 125 -7.66 1.14 10.80
C ASN A 125 -9.00 1.03 10.09
N ALA A 126 -10.02 1.68 10.66
CA ALA A 126 -11.39 1.59 10.17
C ALA A 126 -11.51 2.06 8.72
N ARG A 127 -10.75 3.08 8.35
CA ARG A 127 -10.79 3.63 7.01
C ARG A 127 -10.32 2.62 5.97
N ALA A 128 -9.19 1.94 6.25
CA ALA A 128 -8.67 0.92 5.34
C ALA A 128 -9.63 -0.26 5.25
N LYS A 129 -10.16 -0.71 6.38
CA LYS A 129 -11.11 -1.82 6.42
C LYS A 129 -12.33 -1.52 5.54
N SER A 130 -12.93 -0.35 5.71
CA SER A 130 -14.08 0.06 4.91
C SER A 130 -13.74 0.12 3.43
N PHE A 131 -12.55 0.61 3.11
CA PHE A 131 -12.10 0.70 1.73
C PHE A 131 -11.96 -0.67 1.07
N TYR A 132 -11.31 -1.62 1.74
CA TYR A 132 -11.15 -2.95 1.18
C TYR A 132 -12.50 -3.67 1.03
N GLU A 133 -13.37 -3.54 2.01
CA GLU A 133 -14.69 -4.15 1.95
C GLU A 133 -15.52 -3.57 0.81
N ALA A 134 -15.44 -2.25 0.62
CA ALA A 134 -16.12 -1.60 -0.51
C ALA A 134 -15.58 -2.05 -1.86
N CYS A 135 -14.32 -2.51 -1.90
CA CYS A 135 -13.69 -3.01 -3.11
C CYS A 135 -13.87 -4.53 -3.30
N GLY A 136 -14.67 -5.16 -2.47
CA GLY A 136 -15.01 -6.57 -2.64
C GLY A 136 -14.09 -7.55 -1.92
N TRP A 137 -13.22 -7.06 -1.04
CA TRP A 137 -12.37 -7.94 -0.22
C TRP A 137 -13.15 -8.44 0.98
N VAL A 138 -12.86 -9.64 1.42
CA VAL A 138 -13.59 -10.32 2.49
C VAL A 138 -12.71 -10.42 3.73
N LEU A 139 -13.25 -9.95 4.86
CA LEU A 139 -12.57 -10.01 6.15
C LEU A 139 -12.40 -11.47 6.57
N GLY A 140 -11.17 -11.82 6.95
CA GLY A 140 -10.81 -13.13 7.44
C GLY A 140 -10.34 -13.09 8.89
N ASP A 141 -9.26 -13.81 9.17
CA ASP A 141 -8.81 -14.03 10.53
C ASP A 141 -8.05 -12.85 11.12
N ARG A 142 -8.13 -12.73 12.45
CA ARG A 142 -7.25 -11.85 13.19
C ARG A 142 -5.93 -12.57 13.42
N LEU A 143 -4.84 -11.89 13.11
CA LEU A 143 -3.49 -12.43 13.19
C LEU A 143 -2.77 -11.79 14.37
N GLU A 144 -2.36 -12.62 15.31
CA GLU A 144 -1.61 -12.20 16.50
C GLU A 144 -0.15 -12.62 16.32
N GLY A 145 0.78 -11.81 16.82
CA GLY A 145 2.21 -12.09 16.70
C GLY A 145 3.02 -11.13 17.55
N GLU A 146 4.30 -10.99 17.21
CA GLU A 146 5.22 -10.13 17.95
C GLU A 146 4.99 -8.66 17.65
N GLY A 147 4.10 -8.17 17.08
CA GLY A 147 3.81 -6.77 16.83
C GLY A 147 2.35 -6.52 17.07
N PRO A 148 1.86 -5.37 16.63
CA PRO A 148 0.44 -5.09 16.68
C PRO A 148 -0.34 -6.17 15.94
N ALA A 149 -1.51 -6.53 16.47
CA ALA A 149 -2.40 -7.48 15.81
C ALA A 149 -2.82 -6.94 14.43
N LYS A 150 -3.08 -7.84 13.51
CA LYS A 150 -3.56 -7.51 12.17
C LYS A 150 -4.79 -8.31 11.85
N VAL A 151 -5.52 -7.91 10.82
CA VAL A 151 -6.62 -8.69 10.26
C VAL A 151 -6.32 -8.95 8.80
N GLU A 152 -6.68 -10.15 8.33
CA GLU A 152 -6.45 -10.55 6.95
C GLU A 152 -7.70 -10.32 6.12
N TYR A 153 -7.49 -9.85 4.90
CA TYR A 153 -8.52 -9.79 3.87
C TYR A 153 -8.10 -10.64 2.70
N THR A 154 -9.06 -11.28 2.07
CA THR A 154 -8.81 -12.08 0.86
C THR A 154 -9.74 -11.67 -0.25
N LYS A 155 -9.30 -11.94 -1.47
CA LYS A 155 -10.12 -11.75 -2.66
C LYS A 155 -9.83 -12.89 -3.64
N ASN A 156 -10.86 -13.48 -4.17
CA ASN A 156 -10.74 -14.57 -5.13
C ASN A 156 -10.87 -14.04 -6.55
N ARG A 157 -10.21 -14.74 -7.48
CA ARG A 157 -10.43 -14.48 -8.89
C ARG A 157 -11.90 -14.70 -9.17
N THR A 158 -12.54 -13.70 -9.81
CA THR A 158 -13.92 -13.89 -10.21
C THR A 158 -13.98 -14.95 -11.27
N GLY A 159 -14.68 -16.03 -10.96
CA GLY A 159 -14.91 -17.10 -11.93
C GLY A 159 -15.80 -16.60 -13.04
N SER A 160 -15.45 -16.91 -14.23
CA SER A 160 -16.28 -16.57 -15.36
C SER A 160 -16.74 -17.83 -16.05
#